data_a3917e3a22087564086ac8c029674014
#
_entry.id   a3917e3a22087564086ac8c029674014
#
_cell.length_a   1.000
_cell.length_b   1.000
_cell.length_c   1.000
_cell.angle_alpha   90.00
_cell.angle_beta   90.00
_cell.angle_gamma   90.00
#
_symmetry.space_group_name_H-M   'P 1'
#
loop_
_entity.id
_entity.type
_entity.pdbx_description
1 polymer ?
#
loop_
_entity_poly.entity_id
_entity_poly.type
_entity_poly.pdbx_seq_one_letter_code
_entity_poly.pdbx_strand_id
1 'polypeptide(L)'
;MACVNPMLNHSPKVVLDTEEIIVLQAQLGEWDNLNHLLICKKTKDAVIIDPFDGKYWHDICDENGWRLASAWLTHSHWDHTKGVEEAQQIGGKDFEIYIHQNEMQRGWQGPHTNLLTCAEMSAEKVMVGQLSFMAHCTPGHTPGHTTFIGHGIVLSGDCLFLGRCGRCDLFGGDATKQRQTLHYLRGVLTTLNSSDIVLPGHQYALEDGTLPSMMDVGNLLLSNSAILAVDDDQAWNSLDFLAFDDSMAEKAKRQTARKS
;
A
#
# COMPACT_ATOMS: atom_id res chain seq x y z
N MET A 1 -19.85 -32.24 0.51
CA MET A 1 -20.26 -30.83 0.64
C MET A 1 -18.97 -30.02 0.57
N ALA A 2 -18.71 -29.37 -0.55
CA ALA A 2 -17.52 -28.52 -0.70
C ALA A 2 -17.74 -27.28 0.16
N CYS A 3 -16.78 -26.99 1.06
CA CYS A 3 -16.75 -25.72 1.78
C CYS A 3 -16.55 -24.59 0.77
N VAL A 4 -17.60 -23.86 0.46
CA VAL A 4 -17.53 -22.62 -0.30
C VAL A 4 -16.79 -21.62 0.56
N ASN A 5 -15.61 -21.21 0.14
CA ASN A 5 -14.80 -20.19 0.80
C ASN A 5 -15.58 -18.85 0.69
N PRO A 6 -15.98 -18.20 1.81
CA PRO A 6 -16.78 -16.98 1.76
C PRO A 6 -16.06 -15.77 1.14
N MET A 7 -14.77 -15.89 0.78
CA MET A 7 -13.97 -14.80 0.18
C MET A 7 -14.17 -14.63 -1.34
N LEU A 8 -14.84 -15.55 -2.03
CA LEU A 8 -14.98 -15.54 -3.50
C LEU A 8 -16.13 -14.68 -4.06
N ASN A 9 -16.79 -13.87 -3.25
CA ASN A 9 -17.96 -13.08 -3.68
C ASN A 9 -17.72 -11.60 -3.96
N HIS A 10 -16.48 -11.11 -3.95
CA HIS A 10 -16.20 -9.71 -4.23
C HIS A 10 -15.39 -9.55 -5.52
N SER A 11 -16.07 -9.29 -6.62
CA SER A 11 -15.41 -8.81 -7.83
C SER A 11 -14.68 -7.51 -7.52
N PRO A 12 -13.42 -7.33 -8.00
CA PRO A 12 -12.70 -6.10 -7.77
C PRO A 12 -13.39 -4.93 -8.47
N LYS A 13 -13.26 -3.74 -7.93
CA LYS A 13 -13.74 -2.50 -8.54
C LYS A 13 -12.68 -1.93 -9.47
N VAL A 14 -13.07 -1.45 -10.65
CA VAL A 14 -12.23 -0.57 -11.46
C VAL A 14 -12.20 0.80 -10.82
N VAL A 15 -11.03 1.24 -10.35
CA VAL A 15 -10.84 2.58 -9.72
C VAL A 15 -10.20 3.56 -10.68
N LEU A 16 -9.49 3.09 -11.69
CA LEU A 16 -8.98 3.90 -12.78
C LEU A 16 -8.95 3.07 -14.08
N ASP A 17 -9.36 3.69 -15.18
CA ASP A 17 -9.29 3.11 -16.51
C ASP A 17 -8.94 4.22 -17.52
N THR A 18 -7.70 4.23 -18.01
CA THR A 18 -7.20 5.16 -19.00
C THR A 18 -6.78 4.44 -20.29
N GLU A 19 -6.20 5.13 -21.25
CA GLU A 19 -5.66 4.50 -22.47
C GLU A 19 -4.47 3.57 -22.18
N GLU A 20 -3.72 3.82 -21.10
CA GLU A 20 -2.47 3.10 -20.78
C GLU A 20 -2.61 2.05 -19.68
N ILE A 21 -3.41 2.34 -18.65
CA ILE A 21 -3.49 1.55 -17.42
C ILE A 21 -4.93 1.26 -17.00
N ILE A 22 -5.15 0.05 -16.45
CA ILE A 22 -6.31 -0.28 -15.62
C ILE A 22 -5.82 -0.47 -14.19
N VAL A 23 -6.57 0.06 -13.21
CA VAL A 23 -6.34 -0.18 -11.79
C VAL A 23 -7.60 -0.78 -11.18
N LEU A 24 -7.43 -1.96 -10.59
CA LEU A 24 -8.48 -2.65 -9.84
C LEU A 24 -8.19 -2.52 -8.34
N GLN A 25 -9.26 -2.45 -7.54
CA GLN A 25 -9.20 -2.47 -6.08
C GLN A 25 -10.15 -3.53 -5.54
N ALA A 26 -9.68 -4.32 -4.58
CA ALA A 26 -10.51 -5.22 -3.80
C ALA A 26 -10.22 -5.05 -2.31
N GLN A 27 -11.27 -5.13 -1.49
CA GLN A 27 -11.11 -5.21 -0.04
C GLN A 27 -10.96 -6.67 0.35
N LEU A 28 -9.77 -7.05 0.80
CA LEU A 28 -9.41 -8.40 1.19
C LEU A 28 -8.75 -8.38 2.57
N GLY A 29 -9.03 -9.40 3.38
CA GLY A 29 -8.41 -9.51 4.71
C GLY A 29 -9.32 -9.10 5.85
N GLU A 30 -8.81 -9.27 7.09
CA GLU A 30 -9.58 -9.12 8.33
C GLU A 30 -9.57 -7.67 8.88
N TRP A 31 -8.77 -6.78 8.27
CA TRP A 31 -8.54 -5.41 8.76
C TRP A 31 -8.85 -4.34 7.72
N ASP A 32 -9.85 -4.62 6.87
CA ASP A 32 -10.29 -3.71 5.83
C ASP A 32 -9.16 -3.34 4.85
N ASN A 33 -8.24 -4.31 4.59
CA ASN A 33 -7.13 -4.11 3.66
C ASN A 33 -7.64 -3.84 2.24
N LEU A 34 -7.09 -2.82 1.61
CA LEU A 34 -7.32 -2.48 0.21
C LEU A 34 -6.15 -2.96 -0.63
N ASN A 35 -6.39 -4.01 -1.41
CA ASN A 35 -5.41 -4.55 -2.35
C ASN A 35 -5.64 -3.95 -3.74
N HIS A 36 -4.58 -3.74 -4.50
CA HIS A 36 -4.66 -3.12 -5.82
C HIS A 36 -3.93 -3.94 -6.88
N LEU A 37 -4.52 -4.06 -8.07
CA LEU A 37 -3.87 -4.64 -9.23
C LEU A 37 -3.75 -3.58 -10.32
N LEU A 38 -2.54 -3.37 -10.81
CA LEU A 38 -2.24 -2.44 -11.89
C LEU A 38 -1.93 -3.22 -13.16
N ILE A 39 -2.59 -2.89 -14.25
CA ILE A 39 -2.45 -3.60 -15.52
C ILE A 39 -1.99 -2.65 -16.61
N CYS A 40 -0.85 -2.93 -17.23
CA CYS A 40 -0.41 -2.26 -18.45
C CYS A 40 -1.25 -2.74 -19.63
N LYS A 41 -2.10 -1.88 -20.19
CA LYS A 41 -2.99 -2.27 -21.31
C LYS A 41 -2.25 -2.75 -22.55
N LYS A 42 -1.06 -2.20 -22.78
CA LYS A 42 -0.27 -2.50 -23.99
C LYS A 42 0.39 -3.88 -23.93
N THR A 43 1.00 -4.23 -22.78
CA THR A 43 1.73 -5.51 -22.65
C THR A 43 0.89 -6.59 -22.01
N LYS A 44 -0.24 -6.25 -21.36
CA LYS A 44 -1.05 -7.15 -20.53
C LYS A 44 -0.33 -7.65 -19.28
N ASP A 45 0.80 -7.06 -18.93
CA ASP A 45 1.47 -7.34 -17.67
C ASP A 45 0.75 -6.62 -16.52
N ALA A 46 0.63 -7.31 -15.42
CA ALA A 46 0.02 -6.81 -14.20
C ALA A 46 0.97 -6.91 -13.02
N VAL A 47 0.85 -5.98 -12.08
CA VAL A 47 1.50 -6.00 -10.77
C VAL A 47 0.45 -5.92 -9.68
N ILE A 48 0.62 -6.75 -8.66
CA ILE A 48 -0.20 -6.69 -7.44
C ILE A 48 0.53 -5.90 -6.36
N ILE A 49 -0.20 -5.03 -5.68
CA ILE A 49 0.30 -4.26 -4.54
C ILE A 49 -0.20 -4.91 -3.26
N ASP A 50 0.74 -5.25 -2.36
CA ASP A 50 0.46 -5.79 -1.03
C ASP A 50 -0.52 -6.97 -1.03
N PRO A 51 -0.20 -8.10 -1.67
CA PRO A 51 -1.13 -9.20 -1.83
C PRO A 51 -1.52 -9.86 -0.51
N PHE A 52 -2.79 -9.75 -0.11
CA PHE A 52 -3.36 -10.53 0.98
C PHE A 52 -3.71 -11.95 0.52
N ASP A 53 -4.14 -12.11 -0.72
CA ASP A 53 -4.51 -13.38 -1.36
C ASP A 53 -3.93 -13.42 -2.78
N GLY A 54 -2.87 -14.21 -2.95
CA GLY A 54 -2.15 -14.31 -4.22
C GLY A 54 -2.96 -15.02 -5.30
N LYS A 55 -3.69 -16.07 -4.90
CA LYS A 55 -4.51 -16.85 -5.83
C LYS A 55 -5.69 -16.05 -6.38
N TYR A 56 -6.37 -15.27 -5.52
CA TYR A 56 -7.46 -14.39 -5.94
C TYR A 56 -7.05 -13.50 -7.12
N TRP A 57 -5.91 -12.83 -7.01
CA TRP A 57 -5.44 -11.92 -8.04
C TRP A 57 -4.93 -12.65 -9.27
N HIS A 58 -4.38 -13.85 -9.11
CA HIS A 58 -3.99 -14.69 -10.23
C HIS A 58 -5.20 -15.13 -11.04
N ASP A 59 -6.27 -15.61 -10.37
CA ASP A 59 -7.52 -16.00 -11.03
C ASP A 59 -8.12 -14.81 -11.82
N ILE A 60 -8.13 -13.59 -11.25
CA ILE A 60 -8.58 -12.37 -11.95
C ILE A 60 -7.73 -12.10 -13.20
N CYS A 61 -6.41 -12.26 -13.12
CA CYS A 61 -5.53 -12.09 -14.26
C CYS A 61 -5.81 -13.12 -15.35
N ASP A 62 -5.94 -14.40 -15.00
CA ASP A 62 -6.21 -15.50 -15.93
C ASP A 62 -7.55 -15.32 -16.66
N GLU A 63 -8.61 -14.98 -15.93
CA GLU A 63 -9.94 -14.72 -16.48
C GLU A 63 -9.94 -13.59 -17.53
N ASN A 64 -9.03 -12.60 -17.38
CA ASN A 64 -8.96 -11.44 -18.26
C ASN A 64 -7.82 -11.52 -19.31
N GLY A 65 -7.05 -12.61 -19.30
CA GLY A 65 -5.92 -12.79 -20.22
C GLY A 65 -4.77 -11.80 -19.92
N TRP A 66 -4.57 -11.47 -18.66
CA TRP A 66 -3.43 -10.68 -18.16
C TRP A 66 -2.37 -11.59 -17.56
N ARG A 67 -1.11 -11.15 -17.57
CA ARG A 67 -0.02 -11.87 -16.93
C ARG A 67 0.30 -11.18 -15.61
N LEU A 68 0.05 -11.85 -14.49
CA LEU A 68 0.52 -11.38 -13.19
C LEU A 68 2.04 -11.54 -13.13
N ALA A 69 2.77 -10.46 -13.38
CA ALA A 69 4.20 -10.46 -13.57
C ALA A 69 5.00 -10.21 -12.29
N SER A 70 4.42 -9.46 -11.35
CA SER A 70 5.14 -9.06 -10.15
C SER A 70 4.22 -8.70 -8.97
N ALA A 71 4.82 -8.63 -7.77
CA ALA A 71 4.26 -8.00 -6.59
C ALA A 71 5.17 -6.85 -6.14
N TRP A 72 4.59 -5.71 -5.80
CA TRP A 72 5.28 -4.60 -5.15
C TRP A 72 4.75 -4.47 -3.73
N LEU A 73 5.65 -4.54 -2.76
CA LEU A 73 5.32 -4.47 -1.34
C LEU A 73 5.60 -3.06 -0.82
N THR A 74 4.57 -2.43 -0.26
CA THR A 74 4.77 -1.14 0.40
C THR A 74 5.58 -1.31 1.67
N HIS A 75 5.36 -2.40 2.41
CA HIS A 75 6.09 -2.74 3.62
C HIS A 75 5.88 -4.22 4.03
N SER A 76 6.51 -4.65 5.12
CA SER A 76 6.55 -6.05 5.52
C SER A 76 5.58 -6.46 6.64
N HIS A 77 4.50 -5.72 6.90
CA HIS A 77 3.47 -6.21 7.81
C HIS A 77 2.76 -7.43 7.22
N TRP A 78 2.35 -8.34 8.10
CA TRP A 78 1.81 -9.64 7.69
C TRP A 78 0.59 -9.52 6.76
N ASP A 79 -0.29 -8.61 7.04
CA ASP A 79 -1.52 -8.38 6.28
C ASP A 79 -1.30 -7.78 4.89
N HIS A 80 -0.10 -7.25 4.60
CA HIS A 80 0.33 -6.78 3.28
C HIS A 80 1.16 -7.82 2.53
N THR A 81 1.60 -8.88 3.22
CA THR A 81 2.53 -9.87 2.65
C THR A 81 2.02 -11.31 2.68
N LYS A 82 0.84 -11.54 3.27
CA LYS A 82 0.28 -12.88 3.49
C LYS A 82 0.19 -13.73 2.21
N GLY A 83 -0.19 -13.12 1.08
CA GLY A 83 -0.38 -13.80 -0.20
C GLY A 83 0.86 -13.83 -1.11
N VAL A 84 2.00 -13.26 -0.66
CA VAL A 84 3.20 -13.11 -1.51
C VAL A 84 3.79 -14.45 -1.94
N GLU A 85 3.94 -15.39 -1.00
CA GLU A 85 4.49 -16.73 -1.30
C GLU A 85 3.60 -17.50 -2.26
N GLU A 86 2.28 -17.43 -2.07
CA GLU A 86 1.31 -18.05 -2.96
C GLU A 86 1.37 -17.41 -4.36
N ALA A 87 1.40 -16.08 -4.45
CA ALA A 87 1.53 -15.38 -5.72
C ALA A 87 2.82 -15.78 -6.47
N GLN A 88 3.95 -15.93 -5.75
CA GLN A 88 5.20 -16.38 -6.33
C GLN A 88 5.12 -17.82 -6.81
N GLN A 89 4.53 -18.73 -6.03
CA GLN A 89 4.40 -20.13 -6.40
C GLN A 89 3.57 -20.31 -7.67
N ILE A 90 2.48 -19.56 -7.82
CA ILE A 90 1.62 -19.60 -8.98
C ILE A 90 2.28 -18.91 -10.18
N GLY A 91 2.85 -17.70 -9.97
CA GLY A 91 3.51 -16.91 -11.03
C GLY A 91 4.80 -17.53 -11.55
N GLY A 92 5.40 -18.45 -10.78
CA GLY A 92 6.59 -19.23 -11.20
C GLY A 92 7.88 -18.42 -11.15
N LYS A 93 8.91 -18.93 -11.83
CA LYS A 93 10.29 -18.43 -11.75
C LYS A 93 10.51 -16.99 -12.25
N ASP A 94 9.63 -16.53 -13.14
CA ASP A 94 9.75 -15.21 -13.75
C ASP A 94 8.89 -14.15 -13.01
N PHE A 95 8.27 -14.53 -11.88
CA PHE A 95 7.50 -13.62 -11.03
C PHE A 95 8.45 -12.80 -10.14
N GLU A 96 8.37 -11.48 -10.25
CA GLU A 96 9.24 -10.56 -9.52
C GLU A 96 8.57 -10.03 -8.26
N ILE A 97 9.35 -9.90 -7.17
CA ILE A 97 8.87 -9.33 -5.89
C ILE A 97 9.80 -8.20 -5.47
N TYR A 98 9.22 -7.01 -5.32
CA TYR A 98 9.94 -5.79 -4.93
C TYR A 98 9.59 -5.42 -3.50
N ILE A 99 10.61 -5.16 -2.68
CA ILE A 99 10.50 -4.64 -1.32
C ILE A 99 11.71 -3.76 -1.02
N HIS A 100 11.56 -2.76 -0.16
CA HIS A 100 12.68 -1.91 0.21
C HIS A 100 13.64 -2.64 1.17
N GLN A 101 14.96 -2.49 0.95
CA GLN A 101 16.00 -3.15 1.75
C GLN A 101 15.90 -2.90 3.26
N ASN A 102 15.41 -1.73 3.68
CA ASN A 102 15.26 -1.40 5.08
C ASN A 102 14.20 -2.25 5.81
N GLU A 103 13.31 -2.95 5.10
CA GLU A 103 12.39 -3.92 5.72
C GLU A 103 13.12 -5.13 6.31
N MET A 104 14.35 -5.40 5.86
CA MET A 104 15.22 -6.41 6.47
C MET A 104 15.55 -6.06 7.93
N GLN A 105 15.58 -4.77 8.30
CA GLN A 105 15.77 -4.33 9.68
C GLN A 105 14.62 -4.72 10.61
N ARG A 106 13.40 -4.91 10.05
CA ARG A 106 12.24 -5.48 10.76
C ARG A 106 12.26 -7.01 10.81
N GLY A 107 13.29 -7.65 10.24
CA GLY A 107 13.38 -9.10 10.17
C GLY A 107 12.56 -9.71 9.04
N TRP A 108 12.28 -8.98 7.96
CA TRP A 108 11.70 -9.59 6.75
C TRP A 108 12.58 -10.72 6.24
N GLN A 109 11.99 -11.91 6.11
CA GLN A 109 12.64 -13.12 5.58
C GLN A 109 11.80 -13.77 4.46
N GLY A 110 10.71 -13.11 4.06
CA GLY A 110 9.86 -13.58 2.98
C GLY A 110 10.53 -13.44 1.61
N PRO A 111 9.87 -13.96 0.57
CA PRO A 111 10.44 -13.96 -0.76
C PRO A 111 10.61 -12.53 -1.28
N HIS A 112 11.71 -12.30 -1.97
CA HIS A 112 12.00 -11.09 -2.73
C HIS A 112 12.99 -11.43 -3.86
N THR A 113 12.82 -10.78 -5.00
CA THR A 113 13.73 -10.91 -6.14
C THR A 113 14.49 -9.61 -6.39
N ASN A 114 13.87 -8.49 -6.03
CA ASN A 114 14.41 -7.15 -6.23
C ASN A 114 14.33 -6.34 -4.94
N LEU A 115 15.44 -5.75 -4.52
CA LEU A 115 15.48 -4.82 -3.41
C LEU A 115 15.46 -3.39 -3.93
N LEU A 116 14.48 -2.60 -3.46
CA LEU A 116 14.51 -1.16 -3.60
C LEU A 116 15.55 -0.60 -2.63
N THR A 117 16.40 0.31 -3.13
CA THR A 117 17.58 0.80 -2.42
C THR A 117 17.68 2.31 -2.33
N CYS A 118 16.68 3.04 -2.84
CA CYS A 118 16.66 4.49 -2.76
C CYS A 118 16.79 4.98 -1.31
N ALA A 119 17.43 6.14 -1.14
CA ALA A 119 17.55 6.75 0.18
C ALA A 119 16.18 7.16 0.74
N GLU A 120 16.09 7.31 2.06
CA GLU A 120 14.90 7.85 2.72
C GLU A 120 14.47 9.19 2.06
N MET A 121 13.18 9.36 1.86
CA MET A 121 12.61 10.56 1.21
C MET A 121 13.22 10.86 -0.17
N SER A 122 13.57 9.82 -0.90
CA SER A 122 13.93 9.84 -2.30
C SER A 122 13.20 8.73 -3.05
N ALA A 123 13.41 8.63 -4.37
CA ALA A 123 12.68 7.64 -5.16
C ALA A 123 13.57 7.00 -6.21
N GLU A 124 13.22 5.77 -6.57
CA GLU A 124 13.78 5.05 -7.71
C GLU A 124 12.67 4.54 -8.62
N LYS A 125 13.04 4.22 -9.86
CA LYS A 125 12.09 3.81 -10.89
C LYS A 125 11.80 2.33 -10.83
N VAL A 126 10.51 1.95 -10.90
CA VAL A 126 10.03 0.57 -11.09
C VAL A 126 9.12 0.51 -12.31
N MET A 127 8.96 -0.70 -12.87
CA MET A 127 8.21 -0.88 -14.12
C MET A 127 7.21 -2.02 -14.01
N VAL A 128 6.03 -1.83 -14.63
CA VAL A 128 5.11 -2.92 -14.98
C VAL A 128 4.78 -2.82 -16.46
N GLY A 129 5.20 -3.82 -17.23
CA GLY A 129 5.15 -3.72 -18.68
C GLY A 129 5.90 -2.48 -19.18
N GLN A 130 5.20 -1.55 -19.83
CA GLN A 130 5.77 -0.28 -20.32
C GLN A 130 5.45 0.90 -19.39
N LEU A 131 4.73 0.71 -18.31
CA LEU A 131 4.39 1.77 -17.36
C LEU A 131 5.51 1.95 -16.34
N SER A 132 5.91 3.20 -16.11
CA SER A 132 6.94 3.52 -15.14
C SER A 132 6.33 4.23 -13.92
N PHE A 133 6.71 3.76 -12.73
CA PHE A 133 6.34 4.37 -11.46
C PHE A 133 7.58 4.80 -10.70
N MET A 134 7.41 5.76 -9.82
CA MET A 134 8.44 6.13 -8.85
C MET A 134 8.10 5.47 -7.51
N ALA A 135 9.01 4.62 -7.03
CA ALA A 135 8.97 4.00 -5.72
C ALA A 135 9.68 4.94 -4.72
N HIS A 136 8.90 5.68 -3.94
CA HIS A 136 9.39 6.61 -2.93
C HIS A 136 9.63 5.88 -1.60
N CYS A 137 10.85 5.93 -1.05
CA CYS A 137 11.11 5.45 0.31
C CYS A 137 10.51 6.44 1.31
N THR A 138 9.47 5.99 2.01
CA THR A 138 8.60 6.79 2.90
C THR A 138 8.59 6.21 4.31
N PRO A 139 9.75 6.20 5.03
CA PRO A 139 9.88 5.57 6.34
C PRO A 139 9.03 6.28 7.41
N GLY A 140 8.67 5.54 8.44
CA GLY A 140 7.91 6.03 9.60
C GLY A 140 6.97 4.99 10.15
N HIS A 141 6.01 4.52 9.36
CA HIS A 141 5.18 3.35 9.70
C HIS A 141 6.05 2.09 9.82
N THR A 142 6.94 1.89 8.84
CA THR A 142 8.06 0.94 8.90
C THR A 142 9.34 1.58 8.34
N PRO A 143 10.55 1.00 8.58
CA PRO A 143 11.80 1.59 8.13
C PRO A 143 11.98 1.64 6.61
N GLY A 144 11.37 0.70 5.89
CA GLY A 144 11.44 0.58 4.44
C GLY A 144 10.10 0.80 3.75
N HIS A 145 9.15 1.45 4.42
CA HIS A 145 7.87 1.73 3.79
C HIS A 145 8.07 2.44 2.45
N THR A 146 7.31 2.04 1.43
CA THR A 146 7.41 2.54 0.06
C THR A 146 6.06 3.01 -0.45
N THR A 147 5.99 4.21 -1.00
CA THR A 147 4.84 4.75 -1.73
C THR A 147 5.13 4.73 -3.23
N PHE A 148 4.23 4.15 -4.04
CA PHE A 148 4.41 4.10 -5.50
C PHE A 148 3.54 5.16 -6.17
N ILE A 149 4.16 5.98 -7.04
CA ILE A 149 3.48 7.12 -7.71
C ILE A 149 3.71 7.06 -9.21
N GLY A 150 2.64 7.18 -9.98
CA GLY A 150 2.69 7.25 -11.45
C GLY A 150 1.31 7.10 -12.10
N HIS A 151 1.20 7.50 -13.35
CA HIS A 151 0.00 7.31 -14.16
C HIS A 151 -1.33 7.74 -13.50
N GLY A 152 -1.29 8.87 -12.74
CA GLY A 152 -2.49 9.43 -12.10
C GLY A 152 -2.88 8.75 -10.79
N ILE A 153 -2.00 7.93 -10.20
CA ILE A 153 -2.27 7.26 -8.91
C ILE A 153 -1.10 7.38 -7.93
N VAL A 154 -1.45 7.35 -6.65
CA VAL A 154 -0.57 7.28 -5.49
C VAL A 154 -0.98 6.07 -4.66
N LEU A 155 -0.17 5.02 -4.64
CA LEU A 155 -0.34 3.83 -3.81
C LEU A 155 0.41 4.07 -2.51
N SER A 156 -0.30 4.58 -1.51
CA SER A 156 0.32 5.12 -0.29
C SER A 156 0.55 4.10 0.82
N GLY A 157 0.07 2.85 0.65
CA GLY A 157 0.16 1.83 1.68
C GLY A 157 -0.34 2.36 3.02
N ASP A 158 0.42 2.07 4.07
CA ASP A 158 0.12 2.49 5.44
C ASP A 158 0.87 3.74 5.89
N CYS A 159 1.64 4.39 5.01
CA CYS A 159 2.23 5.69 5.32
C CYS A 159 1.16 6.79 5.41
N LEU A 160 0.21 6.79 4.46
CA LEU A 160 -0.79 7.85 4.34
C LEU A 160 -2.15 7.24 3.98
N PHE A 161 -3.14 7.41 4.87
CA PHE A 161 -4.55 7.10 4.62
C PHE A 161 -5.31 8.35 4.17
N LEU A 162 -6.61 8.24 3.88
CA LEU A 162 -7.36 9.35 3.31
C LEU A 162 -7.63 10.49 4.31
N GLY A 163 -7.84 10.18 5.60
CA GLY A 163 -8.07 11.18 6.65
C GLY A 163 -6.94 11.30 7.68
N ARG A 164 -5.95 10.41 7.64
CA ARG A 164 -4.91 10.26 8.68
C ARG A 164 -3.65 9.62 8.10
N CYS A 165 -2.61 9.42 8.90
CA CYS A 165 -1.48 8.57 8.54
C CYS A 165 -1.48 7.22 9.29
N GLY A 166 -0.56 6.33 8.93
CA GLY A 166 -0.36 5.07 9.64
C GLY A 166 0.27 5.26 11.02
N ARG A 167 0.03 4.28 11.88
CA ARG A 167 0.65 4.19 13.22
C ARG A 167 2.16 3.97 13.14
N CYS A 168 2.89 4.42 14.16
CA CYS A 168 4.34 4.31 14.21
C CYS A 168 4.85 3.63 15.49
N ASP A 169 3.96 3.00 16.26
CA ASP A 169 4.25 2.36 17.54
C ASP A 169 4.53 0.85 17.45
N LEU A 170 4.47 0.29 16.23
CA LEU A 170 4.89 -1.09 15.97
C LEU A 170 6.40 -1.19 15.80
N PHE A 171 6.93 -2.41 15.92
CA PHE A 171 8.36 -2.66 15.76
C PHE A 171 8.92 -2.10 14.44
N GLY A 172 9.91 -1.23 14.55
CA GLY A 172 10.52 -0.51 13.43
C GLY A 172 9.84 0.82 13.06
N GLY A 173 8.70 1.15 13.69
CA GLY A 173 8.02 2.43 13.48
C GLY A 173 8.74 3.60 14.18
N ASP A 174 8.61 4.80 13.60
CA ASP A 174 9.24 6.04 14.08
C ASP A 174 8.36 7.25 13.72
N ALA A 175 7.72 7.84 14.73
CA ALA A 175 6.81 8.97 14.54
C ALA A 175 7.52 10.25 14.04
N THR A 176 8.81 10.41 14.36
CA THR A 176 9.61 11.55 13.87
C THR A 176 9.88 11.39 12.37
N LYS A 177 10.28 10.20 11.95
CA LYS A 177 10.43 9.88 10.52
C LYS A 177 9.10 9.97 9.77
N GLN A 178 8.00 9.50 10.36
CA GLN A 178 6.67 9.62 9.77
C GLN A 178 6.32 11.07 9.45
N ARG A 179 6.56 11.98 10.39
CA ARG A 179 6.34 13.42 10.17
C ARG A 179 7.20 13.98 9.04
N GLN A 180 8.49 13.65 9.04
CA GLN A 180 9.42 14.05 7.96
C GLN A 180 8.99 13.50 6.60
N THR A 181 8.59 12.26 6.56
CA THR A 181 8.06 11.60 5.36
C THR A 181 6.78 12.27 4.85
N LEU A 182 5.85 12.61 5.74
CA LEU A 182 4.61 13.30 5.32
C LEU A 182 4.89 14.73 4.83
N HIS A 183 5.86 15.42 5.42
CA HIS A 183 6.31 16.71 4.90
C HIS A 183 6.90 16.56 3.49
N TYR A 184 7.74 15.55 3.27
CA TYR A 184 8.29 15.21 1.95
C TYR A 184 7.17 14.84 0.95
N LEU A 185 6.27 13.92 1.34
CA LEU A 185 5.16 13.50 0.47
C LEU A 185 4.23 14.66 0.13
N ARG A 186 3.92 15.54 1.07
CA ARG A 186 3.14 16.75 0.77
C ARG A 186 3.78 17.57 -0.35
N GLY A 187 5.11 17.74 -0.31
CA GLY A 187 5.85 18.39 -1.39
C GLY A 187 5.70 17.67 -2.72
N VAL A 188 5.81 16.34 -2.74
CA VAL A 188 5.61 15.52 -3.95
C VAL A 188 4.17 15.65 -4.46
N LEU A 189 3.17 15.45 -3.58
CA LEU A 189 1.75 15.49 -3.92
C LEU A 189 1.33 16.83 -4.53
N THR A 190 1.89 17.96 -4.07
CA THR A 190 1.61 19.28 -4.64
C THR A 190 2.10 19.46 -6.07
N THR A 191 2.97 18.58 -6.57
CA THR A 191 3.44 18.59 -7.98
C THR A 191 2.58 17.75 -8.90
N LEU A 192 1.67 16.94 -8.36
CA LEU A 192 0.75 16.09 -9.11
C LEU A 192 -0.50 16.87 -9.56
N ASN A 193 -1.30 16.24 -10.44
CA ASN A 193 -2.62 16.80 -10.74
C ASN A 193 -3.54 16.64 -9.52
N SER A 194 -4.34 17.65 -9.23
CA SER A 194 -5.29 17.59 -8.12
C SER A 194 -6.34 16.47 -8.26
N SER A 195 -6.55 15.98 -9.49
CA SER A 195 -7.44 14.87 -9.82
C SER A 195 -6.77 13.49 -9.75
N ASP A 196 -5.44 13.40 -9.55
CA ASP A 196 -4.76 12.13 -9.34
C ASP A 196 -5.30 11.45 -8.07
N ILE A 197 -5.34 10.12 -8.04
CA ILE A 197 -6.08 9.36 -7.04
C ILE A 197 -5.11 8.75 -6.01
N VAL A 198 -5.40 8.95 -4.72
CA VAL A 198 -4.70 8.29 -3.61
C VAL A 198 -5.43 6.99 -3.24
N LEU A 199 -4.68 5.90 -3.20
CA LEU A 199 -5.11 4.53 -2.92
C LEU A 199 -4.36 4.01 -1.69
N PRO A 200 -4.97 4.00 -0.50
CA PRO A 200 -4.31 3.58 0.74
C PRO A 200 -4.32 2.06 0.92
N GLY A 201 -3.54 1.56 1.91
CA GLY A 201 -3.50 0.14 2.27
C GLY A 201 -4.72 -0.35 3.05
N HIS A 202 -5.44 0.54 3.75
CA HIS A 202 -6.64 0.20 4.51
C HIS A 202 -7.75 1.24 4.33
N GLN A 203 -8.99 0.79 4.56
CA GLN A 203 -10.15 1.65 4.57
C GLN A 203 -10.47 2.09 6.01
N TYR A 204 -10.43 3.39 6.26
CA TYR A 204 -10.83 4.00 7.52
C TYR A 204 -11.95 5.01 7.32
N ALA A 205 -12.81 5.15 8.34
CA ALA A 205 -13.81 6.21 8.37
C ALA A 205 -13.12 7.59 8.44
N LEU A 206 -13.66 8.55 7.70
CA LEU A 206 -13.35 9.96 7.86
C LEU A 206 -14.11 10.54 9.07
N GLU A 207 -13.79 11.76 9.46
CA GLU A 207 -14.43 12.44 10.62
C GLU A 207 -15.95 12.59 10.45
N ASP A 208 -16.44 12.68 9.22
CA ASP A 208 -17.86 12.76 8.90
C ASP A 208 -18.57 11.39 8.89
N GLY A 209 -17.83 10.31 9.20
CA GLY A 209 -18.31 8.92 9.22
C GLY A 209 -18.38 8.25 7.85
N THR A 210 -18.01 8.91 6.77
CA THR A 210 -17.91 8.27 5.44
C THR A 210 -16.75 7.30 5.37
N LEU A 211 -16.85 6.28 4.50
CA LEU A 211 -15.87 5.21 4.32
C LEU A 211 -15.37 5.17 2.86
N PRO A 212 -14.63 6.19 2.38
CA PRO A 212 -14.07 6.16 1.05
C PRO A 212 -12.94 5.12 0.96
N SER A 213 -12.78 4.54 -0.24
CA SER A 213 -11.63 3.65 -0.53
C SER A 213 -10.58 4.32 -1.41
N MET A 214 -10.84 5.54 -1.84
CA MET A 214 -9.93 6.41 -2.60
C MET A 214 -10.34 7.87 -2.44
N MET A 215 -9.39 8.78 -2.70
CA MET A 215 -9.63 10.23 -2.67
C MET A 215 -8.70 10.89 -3.69
N ASP A 216 -9.13 11.97 -4.32
CA ASP A 216 -8.23 12.75 -5.16
C ASP A 216 -7.20 13.53 -4.32
N VAL A 217 -6.03 13.77 -4.93
CA VAL A 217 -4.89 14.46 -4.27
C VAL A 217 -5.28 15.85 -3.78
N GLY A 218 -6.10 16.58 -4.54
CA GLY A 218 -6.52 17.93 -4.16
C GLY A 218 -7.31 17.92 -2.85
N ASN A 219 -8.31 17.05 -2.73
CA ASN A 219 -9.11 16.92 -1.51
C ASN A 219 -8.27 16.37 -0.33
N LEU A 220 -7.41 15.40 -0.59
CA LEU A 220 -6.53 14.86 0.46
C LEU A 220 -5.63 15.94 1.06
N LEU A 221 -5.00 16.78 0.24
CA LEU A 221 -4.14 17.86 0.71
C LEU A 221 -4.89 18.91 1.55
N LEU A 222 -6.19 19.07 1.32
CA LEU A 222 -7.04 20.02 2.04
C LEU A 222 -7.68 19.47 3.32
N SER A 223 -7.79 18.14 3.45
CA SER A 223 -8.59 17.52 4.52
C SER A 223 -7.84 16.52 5.41
N ASN A 224 -6.69 15.99 4.96
CA ASN A 224 -5.96 15.00 5.76
C ASN A 224 -5.29 15.66 6.99
N SER A 225 -5.75 15.27 8.19
CA SER A 225 -5.29 15.87 9.44
C SER A 225 -3.78 15.73 9.68
N ALA A 226 -3.17 14.60 9.27
CA ALA A 226 -1.74 14.39 9.41
C ALA A 226 -0.93 15.30 8.46
N ILE A 227 -1.35 15.43 7.19
CA ILE A 227 -0.71 16.33 6.22
C ILE A 227 -0.81 17.79 6.66
N LEU A 228 -1.95 18.20 7.22
CA LEU A 228 -2.14 19.56 7.70
C LEU A 228 -1.31 19.89 8.95
N ALA A 229 -1.02 18.88 9.78
CA ALA A 229 -0.30 19.04 11.03
C ALA A 229 1.24 19.02 10.91
N VAL A 230 1.82 18.69 9.75
CA VAL A 230 3.27 18.43 9.65
C VAL A 230 4.17 19.61 10.04
N ASP A 231 3.70 20.85 9.90
CA ASP A 231 4.47 22.07 10.22
C ASP A 231 4.15 22.66 11.58
N ASP A 232 3.17 22.10 12.31
CA ASP A 232 2.74 22.58 13.62
C ASP A 232 2.97 21.52 14.70
N ASP A 233 3.86 21.78 15.64
CA ASP A 233 4.21 20.84 16.72
C ASP A 233 3.01 20.51 17.62
N GLN A 234 2.16 21.50 17.92
CA GLN A 234 1.01 21.30 18.78
C GLN A 234 -0.05 20.46 18.06
N ALA A 235 -0.33 20.79 16.80
CA ALA A 235 -1.24 20.01 15.97
C ALA A 235 -0.76 18.57 15.79
N TRP A 236 0.53 18.37 15.45
CA TRP A 236 1.11 17.04 15.30
C TRP A 236 1.00 16.20 16.57
N ASN A 237 1.38 16.77 17.72
CA ASN A 237 1.35 16.06 19.00
C ASN A 237 -0.07 15.82 19.54
N SER A 238 -1.08 16.45 18.97
CA SER A 238 -2.49 16.21 19.31
C SER A 238 -3.16 15.09 18.49
N LEU A 239 -2.47 14.53 17.49
CA LEU A 239 -3.00 13.46 16.65
C LEU A 239 -3.12 12.17 17.47
N ASP A 240 -4.33 11.73 17.75
CA ASP A 240 -4.66 10.56 18.57
C ASP A 240 -4.30 9.22 17.91
N PHE A 241 -4.26 9.18 16.59
CA PHE A 241 -3.92 7.97 15.83
C PHE A 241 -2.42 7.65 15.77
N LEU A 242 -1.55 8.49 16.29
CA LEU A 242 -0.14 8.18 16.53
C LEU A 242 0.03 7.33 17.79
N ALA A 243 -0.90 7.46 18.75
CA ALA A 243 -1.02 6.64 19.94
C ALA A 243 -2.31 5.82 19.85
N PHE A 244 -2.22 4.51 19.85
CA PHE A 244 -3.39 3.64 19.69
C PHE A 244 -4.07 3.33 21.02
N ASP A 245 -5.39 3.14 20.97
CA ASP A 245 -6.13 2.54 22.06
C ASP A 245 -5.71 1.05 22.26
N ASP A 246 -5.96 0.52 23.45
CA ASP A 246 -5.59 -0.84 23.83
C ASP A 246 -6.19 -1.93 22.91
N SER A 247 -7.33 -1.66 22.26
CA SER A 247 -7.98 -2.62 21.37
C SER A 247 -7.18 -2.86 20.10
N MET A 248 -6.51 -1.84 19.59
CA MET A 248 -5.63 -1.93 18.42
C MET A 248 -4.26 -2.52 18.80
N ALA A 249 -3.74 -2.20 20.00
CA ALA A 249 -2.54 -2.83 20.54
C ALA A 249 -2.72 -4.35 20.73
N GLU A 250 -3.91 -4.83 21.13
CA GLU A 250 -4.21 -6.25 21.18
C GLU A 250 -4.26 -6.92 19.80
N LYS A 251 -4.83 -6.24 18.78
CA LYS A 251 -4.78 -6.74 17.39
C LYS A 251 -3.35 -6.86 16.90
N ALA A 252 -2.50 -5.87 17.18
CA ALA A 252 -1.08 -5.89 16.84
C ALA A 252 -0.31 -7.01 17.56
N LYS A 253 -0.61 -7.31 18.83
CA LYS A 253 -0.03 -8.45 19.57
C LYS A 253 -0.42 -9.79 18.94
N ARG A 254 -1.65 -9.94 18.43
CA ARG A 254 -2.10 -11.13 17.71
C ARG A 254 -1.37 -11.34 16.39
N GLN A 255 -0.95 -10.26 15.71
CA GLN A 255 -0.11 -10.35 14.50
C GLN A 255 1.25 -10.96 14.82
N THR A 256 1.87 -10.56 15.94
CA THR A 256 3.19 -11.07 16.34
C THR A 256 3.11 -12.53 16.82
N ALA A 257 2.04 -12.92 17.50
CA ALA A 257 1.85 -14.28 18.01
C ALA A 257 1.56 -15.33 16.91
N ARG A 258 1.08 -14.91 15.74
CA ARG A 258 0.85 -15.81 14.59
C ARG A 258 2.12 -16.09 13.79
N LYS A 259 3.23 -15.41 14.08
CA LYS A 259 4.56 -15.62 13.44
C LYS A 259 5.49 -16.54 14.27
N SER A 260 5.10 -16.96 15.46
CA SER A 260 5.77 -17.93 16.32
C SER A 260 5.04 -19.29 16.28
#